data_006a7a5c1a02b827067072e0c3c62f58
#
_entry.id   006a7a5c1a02b827067072e0c3c62f58
#
_cell.length_a   1.000
_cell.length_b   1.000
_cell.length_c   1.000
_cell.angle_alpha   90.00
_cell.angle_beta   90.00
_cell.angle_gamma   90.00
#
_symmetry.space_group_name_H-M   'P 1'
#
loop_
_entity.id
_entity.type
_entity.pdbx_description
1 polymer ?
#
loop_
_entity_poly.entity_id
_entity_poly.type
_entity_poly.pdbx_seq_one_letter_code
_entity_poly.pdbx_strand_id
1 'polypeptide(L)'
;MRTQSATTTITRAVTVAAGVFAPGHLGELTQYLPFELVDDILEQTRTVQRRLRDLPSRVGVYFLLALGMYPRLGYARVWAKLTAGLEGLPVACPSEKALRDLRRRLGPAPLKALFEVVAGPLAQPHTRGVRFGGLRTVAFDGCNSLKVPDTGRNRWWLGRIRYRMGFAGYPTLRLMALAETGTRGLLGAALGSAADRDEATVARRLLPLLHPGMLVLLDRAFDANAFLGEVAATGALLLARAKSTRHPYVLGHLPDGSYLSHLDGLKVRIIEATLTMTGADGSRVRDSYRLITTLMDHRRFPAPAVVRLYHERWEIEIGHRWYRSSCAAFSWLRSFVVAGFRFLRCPAGAAVEARRACPAFA
;
A
#
# COMPACT_ATOMS: atom_id res chain seq x y z
N MET A 1 0.78 -37.44 12.97
CA MET A 1 1.83 -37.25 11.95
C MET A 1 1.91 -35.75 11.63
N ARG A 2 2.97 -35.08 12.04
CA ARG A 2 3.22 -33.68 11.70
C ARG A 2 3.90 -33.63 10.33
N THR A 3 3.23 -33.09 9.32
CA THR A 3 3.83 -32.79 8.02
C THR A 3 4.79 -31.61 8.19
N GLN A 4 6.07 -31.89 8.18
CA GLN A 4 7.10 -30.85 8.06
C GLN A 4 7.04 -30.29 6.64
N SER A 5 6.62 -29.03 6.50
CA SER A 5 6.81 -28.27 5.28
C SER A 5 8.30 -27.94 5.15
N ALA A 6 8.97 -28.59 4.21
CA ALA A 6 10.32 -28.24 3.84
C ALA A 6 10.29 -26.89 3.08
N THR A 7 10.70 -25.82 3.74
CA THR A 7 10.95 -24.54 3.08
C THR A 7 12.28 -24.63 2.36
N THR A 8 12.25 -24.86 1.06
CA THR A 8 13.46 -24.81 0.24
C THR A 8 13.85 -23.35 0.03
N THR A 9 14.78 -22.84 0.82
CA THR A 9 15.40 -21.54 0.60
C THR A 9 16.43 -21.69 -0.50
N ILE A 10 16.12 -21.24 -1.72
CA ILE A 10 17.12 -21.16 -2.80
C ILE A 10 18.00 -19.93 -2.52
N THR A 11 19.09 -20.11 -1.83
CA THR A 11 20.11 -19.10 -1.67
C THR A 11 20.98 -19.11 -2.94
N ARG A 12 20.70 -18.22 -3.89
CA ARG A 12 21.65 -17.97 -4.98
C ARG A 12 22.84 -17.20 -4.41
N ALA A 13 23.94 -17.87 -4.22
CA ALA A 13 25.19 -17.20 -3.95
C ALA A 13 25.66 -16.54 -5.25
N VAL A 14 25.53 -15.22 -5.34
CA VAL A 14 26.14 -14.45 -6.42
C VAL A 14 27.50 -14.00 -5.92
N THR A 15 28.55 -14.60 -6.45
CA THR A 15 29.92 -14.21 -6.15
C THR A 15 30.29 -13.05 -7.07
N VAL A 16 30.42 -11.85 -6.54
CA VAL A 16 30.97 -10.68 -7.25
C VAL A 16 32.31 -10.38 -6.62
N ALA A 17 33.37 -10.45 -7.40
CA ALA A 17 34.72 -10.09 -6.98
C ALA A 17 35.15 -10.70 -5.62
N ALA A 18 34.99 -12.01 -5.45
CA ALA A 18 35.39 -12.78 -4.26
C ALA A 18 34.53 -12.58 -2.99
N GLY A 19 33.37 -11.91 -3.05
CA GLY A 19 32.46 -11.71 -1.91
C GLY A 19 31.12 -12.42 -2.08
N VAL A 20 30.48 -12.81 -0.96
CA VAL A 20 29.09 -13.26 -0.91
C VAL A 20 28.23 -12.10 -0.45
N PHE A 21 27.20 -11.73 -1.23
CA PHE A 21 26.32 -10.62 -0.89
C PHE A 21 25.41 -10.93 0.31
N ALA A 22 25.35 -10.02 1.27
CA ALA A 22 24.39 -10.09 2.35
C ALA A 22 22.97 -9.71 1.86
N PRO A 23 21.87 -10.23 2.44
CA PRO A 23 20.51 -9.84 2.08
C PRO A 23 20.29 -8.32 2.11
N GLY A 24 19.63 -7.77 1.08
CA GLY A 24 19.33 -6.36 0.95
C GLY A 24 20.48 -5.48 0.46
N HIS A 25 21.55 -6.05 -0.04
CA HIS A 25 22.65 -5.31 -0.68
C HIS A 25 22.32 -4.98 -2.15
N LEU A 26 23.20 -4.18 -2.78
CA LEU A 26 23.00 -3.71 -4.15
C LEU A 26 22.80 -4.84 -5.16
N GLY A 27 23.58 -5.92 -5.10
CA GLY A 27 23.49 -7.04 -6.02
C GLY A 27 22.17 -7.81 -5.92
N GLU A 28 21.54 -7.84 -4.76
CA GLU A 28 20.19 -8.41 -4.60
C GLU A 28 19.13 -7.47 -5.18
N LEU A 29 19.22 -6.18 -4.89
CA LEU A 29 18.27 -5.19 -5.39
C LEU A 29 18.27 -5.11 -6.92
N THR A 30 19.44 -5.23 -7.55
CA THR A 30 19.57 -5.18 -9.03
C THR A 30 18.99 -6.40 -9.74
N GLN A 31 18.78 -7.52 -9.05
CA GLN A 31 18.08 -8.68 -9.63
C GLN A 31 16.60 -8.40 -9.86
N TYR A 32 15.98 -7.58 -8.99
CA TYR A 32 14.55 -7.21 -9.09
C TYR A 32 14.34 -5.89 -9.82
N LEU A 33 15.28 -5.00 -9.73
CA LEU A 33 15.29 -3.66 -10.33
C LEU A 33 16.59 -3.48 -11.10
N PRO A 34 16.65 -3.91 -12.36
CA PRO A 34 17.85 -3.79 -13.20
C PRO A 34 18.31 -2.34 -13.36
N PHE A 35 19.58 -2.14 -13.63
CA PHE A 35 20.15 -0.81 -13.84
C PHE A 35 19.50 -0.05 -14.98
N GLU A 36 19.16 -0.76 -16.05
CA GLU A 36 18.49 -0.22 -17.23
C GLU A 36 17.15 0.41 -16.87
N LEU A 37 16.31 -0.30 -16.09
CA LEU A 37 15.04 0.23 -15.62
C LEU A 37 15.21 1.50 -14.77
N VAL A 38 16.22 1.50 -13.89
CA VAL A 38 16.49 2.66 -13.04
C VAL A 38 16.98 3.84 -13.87
N ASP A 39 17.79 3.61 -14.91
CA ASP A 39 18.29 4.66 -15.80
C ASP A 39 17.15 5.25 -16.64
N ASP A 40 16.28 4.43 -17.23
CA ASP A 40 15.11 4.88 -17.98
C ASP A 40 14.21 5.78 -17.12
N ILE A 41 13.99 5.37 -15.87
CA ILE A 41 13.22 6.17 -14.90
C ILE A 41 13.91 7.51 -14.57
N LEU A 42 15.24 7.50 -14.43
CA LEU A 42 16.01 8.73 -14.17
C LEU A 42 15.95 9.68 -15.36
N GLU A 43 16.00 9.16 -16.57
CA GLU A 43 15.86 9.95 -17.81
C GLU A 43 14.46 10.52 -17.95
N GLN A 44 13.44 9.68 -17.80
CA GLN A 44 12.03 10.08 -17.84
C GLN A 44 11.73 11.19 -16.83
N THR A 45 12.29 11.09 -15.63
CA THR A 45 12.07 12.08 -14.55
C THR A 45 13.06 13.25 -14.58
N ARG A 46 13.98 13.29 -15.55
CA ARG A 46 15.02 14.33 -15.72
C ARG A 46 15.88 14.49 -14.46
N THR A 47 16.18 13.38 -13.78
CA THR A 47 16.96 13.36 -12.53
C THR A 47 18.34 12.72 -12.69
N VAL A 48 18.76 12.44 -13.92
CA VAL A 48 20.14 12.07 -14.24
C VAL A 48 21.06 13.23 -13.84
N GLN A 49 22.19 12.92 -13.20
CA GLN A 49 23.17 13.95 -12.86
C GLN A 49 23.87 14.49 -14.12
N ARG A 50 24.04 15.80 -14.19
CA ARG A 50 24.74 16.47 -15.30
C ARG A 50 26.27 16.38 -15.22
N ARG A 51 26.82 16.09 -14.04
CA ARG A 51 28.27 16.00 -13.79
C ARG A 51 28.58 14.63 -13.19
N LEU A 52 29.77 14.10 -13.53
CA LEU A 52 30.31 12.91 -12.87
C LEU A 52 30.43 13.17 -11.36
N ARG A 53 29.98 12.21 -10.56
CA ARG A 53 29.95 12.29 -9.08
C ARG A 53 30.26 10.92 -8.49
N ASP A 54 30.90 10.92 -7.33
CA ASP A 54 31.14 9.70 -6.55
C ASP A 54 29.82 9.00 -6.13
N LEU A 55 28.76 9.79 -6.02
CA LEU A 55 27.41 9.30 -5.71
C LEU A 55 26.45 9.64 -6.85
N PRO A 56 26.39 8.82 -7.91
CA PRO A 56 25.48 9.05 -9.03
C PRO A 56 24.01 8.84 -8.67
N SER A 57 23.11 9.39 -9.47
CA SER A 57 21.65 9.30 -9.24
C SER A 57 21.16 7.86 -9.19
N ARG A 58 21.69 6.97 -10.02
CA ARG A 58 21.39 5.53 -10.03
C ARG A 58 21.62 4.91 -8.65
N VAL A 59 22.81 5.11 -8.07
CA VAL A 59 23.14 4.64 -6.71
C VAL A 59 22.20 5.25 -5.68
N GLY A 60 21.78 6.50 -5.89
CA GLY A 60 20.83 7.19 -5.03
C GLY A 60 19.48 6.50 -4.99
N VAL A 61 18.96 5.97 -6.09
CA VAL A 61 17.71 5.21 -6.13
C VAL A 61 17.83 3.97 -5.24
N TYR A 62 18.84 3.14 -5.44
CA TYR A 62 19.05 1.94 -4.62
C TYR A 62 19.28 2.27 -3.14
N PHE A 63 19.99 3.34 -2.85
CA PHE A 63 20.16 3.80 -1.47
C PHE A 63 18.83 4.19 -0.82
N LEU A 64 17.94 4.85 -1.55
CA LEU A 64 16.61 5.20 -1.04
C LEU A 64 15.70 3.97 -0.85
N LEU A 65 15.80 2.99 -1.73
CA LEU A 65 15.11 1.71 -1.56
C LEU A 65 15.63 0.98 -0.30
N ALA A 66 16.94 0.92 -0.13
CA ALA A 66 17.56 0.33 1.07
C ALA A 66 17.16 1.07 2.36
N LEU A 67 17.07 2.40 2.34
CA LEU A 67 16.53 3.16 3.48
C LEU A 67 15.11 2.73 3.87
N GLY A 68 14.32 2.31 2.90
CA GLY A 68 13.00 1.77 3.15
C GLY A 68 13.00 0.40 3.76
N MET A 69 13.87 -0.44 3.29
CA MET A 69 14.01 -1.79 3.84
C MET A 69 14.53 -1.76 5.29
N TYR A 70 15.34 -0.75 5.63
CA TYR A 70 15.95 -0.62 6.95
C TYR A 70 15.56 0.69 7.69
N PRO A 71 14.28 0.90 8.01
CA PRO A 71 13.77 2.18 8.53
C PRO A 71 14.32 2.56 9.91
N ARG A 72 14.89 1.59 10.64
CA ARG A 72 15.48 1.79 11.97
C ARG A 72 16.98 2.08 11.93
N LEU A 73 17.61 1.97 10.77
CA LEU A 73 19.04 2.22 10.61
C LEU A 73 19.31 3.66 10.16
N GLY A 74 20.43 4.22 10.64
CA GLY A 74 20.95 5.50 10.14
C GLY A 74 21.56 5.38 8.74
N TYR A 75 21.78 6.50 8.09
CA TYR A 75 22.28 6.58 6.70
C TYR A 75 23.56 5.80 6.49
N ALA A 76 24.56 5.97 7.35
CA ALA A 76 25.84 5.28 7.25
C ALA A 76 25.69 3.75 7.31
N ARG A 77 24.85 3.25 8.24
CA ARG A 77 24.60 1.81 8.38
C ARG A 77 23.83 1.23 7.18
N VAL A 78 22.87 1.98 6.63
CA VAL A 78 22.18 1.56 5.39
C VAL A 78 23.13 1.54 4.22
N TRP A 79 24.03 2.53 4.11
CA TRP A 79 25.06 2.53 3.08
C TRP A 79 25.97 1.30 3.19
N ALA A 80 26.47 1.01 4.40
CA ALA A 80 27.31 -0.16 4.64
C ALA A 80 26.59 -1.47 4.26
N LYS A 81 25.27 -1.61 4.58
CA LYS A 81 24.49 -2.77 4.14
C LYS A 81 24.33 -2.83 2.61
N LEU A 82 24.06 -1.71 1.96
CA LEU A 82 23.90 -1.64 0.51
C LEU A 82 25.18 -2.08 -0.22
N THR A 83 26.34 -1.75 0.34
CA THR A 83 27.65 -2.01 -0.26
C THR A 83 28.36 -3.25 0.30
N ALA A 84 27.74 -3.99 1.19
CA ALA A 84 28.34 -5.12 1.91
C ALA A 84 28.83 -6.27 1.03
N GLY A 85 28.52 -6.34 -0.21
CA GLY A 85 29.05 -7.39 -1.10
C GLY A 85 30.09 -6.85 -2.07
N LEU A 86 30.52 -5.62 -1.89
CA LEU A 86 31.50 -4.96 -2.76
C LEU A 86 32.89 -4.88 -2.10
N GLU A 87 33.17 -5.78 -1.17
CA GLU A 87 34.48 -5.87 -0.52
C GLU A 87 35.61 -6.09 -1.56
N GLY A 88 36.68 -5.36 -1.41
CA GLY A 88 37.81 -5.36 -2.37
C GLY A 88 37.61 -4.45 -3.58
N LEU A 89 36.47 -3.82 -3.76
CA LEU A 89 36.27 -2.78 -4.78
C LEU A 89 36.43 -1.37 -4.19
N PRO A 90 36.86 -0.39 -4.96
CA PRO A 90 36.96 1.00 -4.51
C PRO A 90 35.58 1.63 -4.37
N VAL A 91 34.93 1.36 -3.23
CA VAL A 91 33.61 1.92 -2.92
C VAL A 91 33.75 3.22 -2.15
N ALA A 92 33.05 4.27 -2.58
CA ALA A 92 33.01 5.55 -1.87
C ALA A 92 32.51 5.38 -0.43
N CYS A 93 33.15 6.05 0.53
CA CYS A 93 32.73 6.15 1.92
C CYS A 93 32.08 7.52 2.19
N PRO A 94 30.83 7.72 1.80
CA PRO A 94 30.16 9.01 1.90
C PRO A 94 29.83 9.38 3.34
N SER A 95 29.97 10.65 3.67
CA SER A 95 29.44 11.18 4.93
C SER A 95 27.92 11.15 4.94
N GLU A 96 27.31 11.14 6.13
CA GLU A 96 25.84 11.25 6.24
C GLU A 96 25.28 12.52 5.59
N LYS A 97 26.09 13.62 5.57
CA LYS A 97 25.71 14.85 4.86
C LYS A 97 25.64 14.59 3.37
N ALA A 98 26.63 13.92 2.77
CA ALA A 98 26.65 13.60 1.34
C ALA A 98 25.45 12.70 0.96
N LEU A 99 25.10 11.70 1.77
CA LEU A 99 23.92 10.86 1.56
C LEU A 99 22.60 11.63 1.68
N ARG A 100 22.50 12.58 2.62
CA ARG A 100 21.34 13.48 2.70
C ARG A 100 21.23 14.38 1.48
N ASP A 101 22.35 14.90 1.00
CA ASP A 101 22.36 15.78 -0.18
C ASP A 101 22.08 14.97 -1.47
N LEU A 102 22.57 13.74 -1.58
CA LEU A 102 22.18 12.80 -2.64
C LEU A 102 20.66 12.62 -2.68
N ARG A 103 20.05 12.30 -1.54
CA ARG A 103 18.61 12.16 -1.43
C ARG A 103 17.86 13.43 -1.83
N ARG A 104 18.31 14.60 -1.37
CA ARG A 104 17.69 15.88 -1.72
C ARG A 104 17.80 16.17 -3.22
N ARG A 105 18.92 15.88 -3.83
CA ARG A 105 19.16 16.07 -5.25
C ARG A 105 18.28 15.17 -6.11
N LEU A 106 18.11 13.91 -5.70
CA LEU A 106 17.32 12.94 -6.46
C LEU A 106 15.83 13.31 -6.50
N GLY A 107 15.29 13.77 -5.38
CA GLY A 107 13.86 14.09 -5.27
C GLY A 107 12.94 12.86 -5.21
N PRO A 108 11.64 13.07 -5.17
CA PRO A 108 10.64 11.99 -5.08
C PRO A 108 10.26 11.39 -6.43
N ALA A 109 10.45 12.14 -7.53
CA ALA A 109 9.94 11.77 -8.85
C ALA A 109 10.42 10.40 -9.35
N PRO A 110 11.71 10.04 -9.27
CA PRO A 110 12.18 8.73 -9.74
C PRO A 110 11.56 7.58 -8.95
N LEU A 111 11.42 7.73 -7.64
CA LEU A 111 10.85 6.68 -6.81
C LEU A 111 9.36 6.51 -7.11
N LYS A 112 8.62 7.60 -7.33
CA LYS A 112 7.21 7.53 -7.72
C LYS A 112 7.07 6.80 -9.06
N ALA A 113 7.81 7.21 -10.07
CA ALA A 113 7.76 6.57 -11.38
C ALA A 113 8.17 5.08 -11.31
N LEU A 114 9.22 4.76 -10.56
CA LEU A 114 9.60 3.37 -10.33
C LEU A 114 8.49 2.55 -9.66
N PHE A 115 7.82 3.13 -8.65
CA PHE A 115 6.69 2.47 -8.00
C PHE A 115 5.54 2.22 -8.99
N GLU A 116 5.20 3.19 -9.84
CA GLU A 116 4.14 3.06 -10.84
C GLU A 116 4.44 1.96 -11.88
N VAL A 117 5.71 1.72 -12.19
CA VAL A 117 6.12 0.62 -13.07
C VAL A 117 6.08 -0.74 -12.37
N VAL A 118 6.49 -0.80 -11.10
CA VAL A 118 6.63 -2.06 -10.35
C VAL A 118 5.33 -2.48 -9.68
N ALA A 119 4.45 -1.51 -9.35
CA ALA A 119 3.16 -1.79 -8.72
C ALA A 119 2.25 -2.56 -9.69
N GLY A 120 1.72 -3.68 -9.21
CA GLY A 120 0.85 -4.50 -10.02
C GLY A 120 0.49 -5.82 -9.34
N PRO A 121 -0.36 -6.62 -9.98
CA PRO A 121 -0.76 -7.91 -9.45
C PRO A 121 0.41 -8.90 -9.46
N LEU A 122 0.66 -9.52 -8.31
CA LEU A 122 1.73 -10.51 -8.15
C LEU A 122 1.24 -11.95 -8.33
N ALA A 123 -0.07 -12.17 -8.26
CA ALA A 123 -0.65 -13.50 -8.33
C ALA A 123 -0.50 -14.15 -9.70
N GLN A 124 -0.01 -15.35 -9.69
CA GLN A 124 -0.10 -16.29 -10.80
C GLN A 124 -1.50 -16.94 -10.85
N PRO A 125 -1.93 -17.55 -11.98
CA PRO A 125 -3.26 -18.16 -12.10
C PRO A 125 -3.58 -19.17 -10.99
N HIS A 126 -2.59 -19.89 -10.48
CA HIS A 126 -2.71 -20.92 -9.45
C HIS A 126 -2.46 -20.42 -8.02
N THR A 127 -2.18 -19.14 -7.82
CA THR A 127 -1.96 -18.58 -6.48
C THR A 127 -3.24 -18.64 -5.66
N ARG A 128 -3.20 -19.34 -4.53
CA ARG A 128 -4.35 -19.48 -3.63
C ARG A 128 -4.68 -18.16 -2.92
N GLY A 129 -5.97 -17.99 -2.54
CA GLY A 129 -6.43 -16.85 -1.76
C GLY A 129 -6.51 -15.51 -2.52
N VAL A 130 -6.30 -15.52 -3.84
CA VAL A 130 -6.29 -14.31 -4.67
C VAL A 130 -7.55 -14.17 -5.51
N ARG A 131 -8.28 -15.26 -5.69
CA ARG A 131 -9.47 -15.28 -6.53
C ARG A 131 -10.67 -15.88 -5.80
N PHE A 132 -11.82 -15.26 -6.02
CA PHE A 132 -13.10 -15.76 -5.56
C PHE A 132 -14.05 -15.87 -6.75
N GLY A 133 -14.50 -17.07 -7.07
CA GLY A 133 -15.39 -17.32 -8.20
C GLY A 133 -14.83 -16.81 -9.55
N GLY A 134 -13.50 -16.87 -9.74
CA GLY A 134 -12.81 -16.35 -10.93
C GLY A 134 -12.44 -14.86 -10.85
N LEU A 135 -12.99 -14.10 -9.92
CA LEU A 135 -12.71 -12.68 -9.71
C LEU A 135 -11.42 -12.50 -8.90
N ARG A 136 -10.56 -11.57 -9.31
CA ARG A 136 -9.41 -11.15 -8.51
C ARG A 136 -9.88 -10.36 -7.30
N THR A 137 -9.51 -10.77 -6.10
CA THR A 137 -9.88 -10.06 -4.87
C THR A 137 -8.84 -9.02 -4.52
N VAL A 138 -9.31 -7.79 -4.34
CA VAL A 138 -8.48 -6.63 -3.97
C VAL A 138 -9.13 -5.90 -2.80
N ALA A 139 -8.33 -5.20 -2.00
CA ALA A 139 -8.84 -4.44 -0.87
C ALA A 139 -8.16 -3.08 -0.76
N PHE A 140 -8.91 -2.08 -0.33
CA PHE A 140 -8.34 -0.82 0.13
C PHE A 140 -7.84 -0.98 1.56
N ASP A 141 -6.64 -0.48 1.83
CA ASP A 141 -6.07 -0.38 3.16
C ASP A 141 -5.48 1.00 3.41
N GLY A 142 -5.96 1.64 4.48
CA GLY A 142 -5.58 2.99 4.87
C GLY A 142 -4.63 3.01 6.07
N CYS A 143 -3.60 3.85 6.01
CA CYS A 143 -2.75 4.17 7.15
C CYS A 143 -2.80 5.68 7.43
N ASN A 144 -3.52 6.07 8.49
CA ASN A 144 -3.68 7.48 8.89
C ASN A 144 -2.70 7.93 9.99
N SER A 145 -1.72 7.11 10.35
CA SER A 145 -0.85 7.34 11.51
C SER A 145 0.60 7.63 11.18
N LEU A 146 0.93 7.92 9.91
CA LEU A 146 2.31 8.23 9.53
C LEU A 146 2.68 9.64 9.98
N LYS A 147 3.32 9.71 11.16
CA LYS A 147 3.82 10.98 11.71
C LYS A 147 5.02 11.47 10.89
N VAL A 148 5.02 12.74 10.56
CA VAL A 148 6.15 13.42 9.91
C VAL A 148 6.74 14.48 10.85
N PRO A 149 8.02 14.91 10.64
CA PRO A 149 8.64 15.93 11.48
C PRO A 149 7.79 17.19 11.58
N ASP A 150 7.66 17.74 12.79
CA ASP A 150 6.88 18.94 13.06
C ASP A 150 7.64 20.19 12.62
N THR A 151 7.56 20.50 11.34
CA THR A 151 8.13 21.72 10.73
C THR A 151 6.99 22.61 10.22
N GLY A 152 7.21 23.92 10.15
CA GLY A 152 6.22 24.87 9.63
C GLY A 152 5.67 24.46 8.26
N ARG A 153 6.54 23.94 7.40
CA ARG A 153 6.19 23.46 6.08
C ARG A 153 5.32 22.19 6.08
N ASN A 154 5.68 21.18 6.89
CA ASN A 154 4.88 19.97 7.01
C ASN A 154 3.51 20.29 7.61
N ARG A 155 3.44 21.25 8.54
CA ARG A 155 2.17 21.73 9.10
C ARG A 155 1.30 22.39 8.03
N TRP A 156 1.92 23.22 7.19
CA TRP A 156 1.19 23.93 6.14
C TRP A 156 0.64 22.98 5.08
N TRP A 157 1.42 21.99 4.68
CA TRP A 157 1.05 21.11 3.57
C TRP A 157 0.20 19.92 4.01
N LEU A 158 0.54 19.26 5.12
CA LEU A 158 -0.20 18.09 5.62
C LEU A 158 -1.31 18.45 6.58
N GLY A 159 -1.20 19.60 7.25
CA GLY A 159 -2.05 19.92 8.37
C GLY A 159 -1.83 19.01 9.59
N ARG A 160 -2.67 19.18 10.58
CA ARG A 160 -2.75 18.31 11.76
C ARG A 160 -4.16 17.72 11.84
N ILE A 161 -4.27 16.45 12.12
CA ILE A 161 -5.56 15.80 12.33
C ILE A 161 -6.20 16.42 13.59
N ARG A 162 -7.45 16.82 13.46
CA ARG A 162 -8.24 17.33 14.57
C ARG A 162 -8.96 16.16 15.25
N TYR A 163 -8.77 16.01 16.53
CA TYR A 163 -9.50 15.11 17.41
C TYR A 163 -10.47 15.89 18.28
N ARG A 164 -11.36 15.20 18.97
CA ARG A 164 -12.29 15.83 19.92
C ARG A 164 -11.59 16.67 21.00
N MET A 165 -10.41 16.23 21.43
CA MET A 165 -9.60 16.86 22.48
C MET A 165 -8.53 17.83 21.96
N GLY A 166 -8.53 18.17 20.67
CA GLY A 166 -7.55 19.07 20.08
C GLY A 166 -6.90 18.55 18.80
N PHE A 167 -5.75 19.11 18.46
CA PHE A 167 -5.00 18.70 17.27
C PHE A 167 -3.93 17.64 17.61
N ALA A 168 -3.63 16.77 16.67
CA ALA A 168 -2.48 15.87 16.74
C ALA A 168 -1.18 16.65 17.01
N GLY A 169 -0.28 16.09 17.83
CA GLY A 169 1.00 16.72 18.15
C GLY A 169 1.94 16.88 16.94
N TYR A 170 1.75 16.07 15.89
CA TYR A 170 2.57 16.08 14.68
C TYR A 170 1.69 16.15 13.43
N PRO A 171 2.18 16.77 12.34
CA PRO A 171 1.56 16.61 11.03
C PRO A 171 1.53 15.14 10.65
N THR A 172 0.43 14.70 10.05
CA THR A 172 0.20 13.28 9.75
C THR A 172 -0.08 13.10 8.27
N LEU A 173 0.66 12.19 7.67
CA LEU A 173 0.42 11.75 6.31
C LEU A 173 -0.59 10.61 6.33
N ARG A 174 -1.57 10.70 5.46
CA ARG A 174 -2.47 9.60 5.13
C ARG A 174 -1.92 8.83 3.94
N LEU A 175 -1.98 7.53 4.01
CA LEU A 175 -1.62 6.62 2.93
C LEU A 175 -2.81 5.72 2.68
N MET A 176 -3.25 5.62 1.44
CA MET A 176 -4.20 4.63 0.98
C MET A 176 -3.51 3.72 -0.02
N ALA A 177 -3.65 2.42 0.15
CA ALA A 177 -3.15 1.42 -0.76
C ALA A 177 -4.32 0.61 -1.34
N LEU A 178 -4.20 0.20 -2.60
CA LEU A 178 -4.99 -0.85 -3.20
C LEU A 178 -4.09 -2.08 -3.30
N ALA A 179 -4.45 -3.13 -2.60
CA ALA A 179 -3.66 -4.35 -2.51
C ALA A 179 -4.43 -5.57 -3.01
N GLU A 180 -3.74 -6.48 -3.67
CA GLU A 180 -4.25 -7.80 -3.98
C GLU A 180 -4.31 -8.63 -2.69
N THR A 181 -5.45 -9.24 -2.40
CA THR A 181 -5.57 -10.15 -1.27
C THR A 181 -4.72 -11.41 -1.51
N GLY A 182 -4.39 -12.16 -0.50
CA GLY A 182 -3.57 -13.38 -0.66
C GLY A 182 -2.08 -13.11 -0.90
N THR A 183 -1.68 -12.43 -1.97
CA THR A 183 -0.27 -12.07 -2.20
C THR A 183 0.16 -10.84 -1.43
N ARG A 184 -0.77 -9.96 -1.08
CA ARG A 184 -0.53 -8.63 -0.53
C ARG A 184 0.27 -7.70 -1.46
N GLY A 185 0.30 -8.02 -2.75
CA GLY A 185 0.90 -7.19 -3.78
C GLY A 185 0.17 -5.85 -3.89
N LEU A 186 0.92 -4.75 -3.97
CA LEU A 186 0.35 -3.43 -4.14
C LEU A 186 0.06 -3.16 -5.61
N LEU A 187 -1.19 -2.88 -5.94
CA LEU A 187 -1.60 -2.44 -7.27
C LEU A 187 -1.41 -0.94 -7.44
N GLY A 188 -1.50 -0.21 -6.34
CA GLY A 188 -1.26 1.22 -6.33
C GLY A 188 -1.36 1.81 -4.93
N ALA A 189 -0.94 3.08 -4.80
CA ALA A 189 -1.00 3.82 -3.56
C ALA A 189 -1.26 5.30 -3.80
N ALA A 190 -2.02 5.93 -2.90
CA ALA A 190 -2.27 7.36 -2.89
C ALA A 190 -1.93 7.98 -1.55
N LEU A 191 -1.38 9.18 -1.60
CA LEU A 191 -1.04 9.97 -0.42
C LEU A 191 -2.12 11.02 -0.17
N GLY A 192 -2.45 11.20 1.09
CA GLY A 192 -3.41 12.20 1.55
C GLY A 192 -2.87 13.04 2.71
N SER A 193 -3.58 14.08 3.03
CA SER A 193 -3.28 15.05 4.09
C SER A 193 -4.47 15.19 5.05
N ALA A 194 -4.35 16.04 6.06
CA ALA A 194 -5.47 16.37 6.93
C ALA A 194 -6.60 17.13 6.21
N ALA A 195 -6.34 17.69 5.03
CA ALA A 195 -7.34 18.34 4.19
C ALA A 195 -8.28 17.33 3.52
N ASP A 196 -7.87 16.07 3.35
CA ASP A 196 -8.75 15.03 2.87
C ASP A 196 -9.76 14.68 3.96
N ARG A 197 -11.08 14.74 3.64
CA ARG A 197 -12.14 14.55 4.65
C ARG A 197 -12.04 13.20 5.33
N ASP A 198 -11.85 12.15 4.53
CA ASP A 198 -11.94 10.75 4.96
C ASP A 198 -11.06 9.83 4.09
N GLU A 199 -11.05 8.57 4.43
CA GLU A 199 -10.32 7.53 3.68
C GLU A 199 -10.87 7.35 2.26
N ALA A 200 -12.18 7.48 2.08
CA ALA A 200 -12.82 7.35 0.77
C ALA A 200 -12.34 8.44 -0.20
N THR A 201 -12.09 9.67 0.30
CA THR A 201 -11.53 10.76 -0.52
C THR A 201 -10.16 10.41 -1.08
N VAL A 202 -9.31 9.74 -0.30
CA VAL A 202 -7.98 9.32 -0.78
C VAL A 202 -8.11 8.07 -1.67
N ALA A 203 -9.00 7.13 -1.34
CA ALA A 203 -9.25 5.92 -2.12
C ALA A 203 -9.77 6.22 -3.53
N ARG A 204 -10.55 7.30 -3.72
CA ARG A 204 -11.01 7.74 -5.06
C ARG A 204 -9.88 7.92 -6.06
N ARG A 205 -8.69 8.30 -5.59
CA ARG A 205 -7.49 8.46 -6.46
C ARG A 205 -7.00 7.13 -7.04
N LEU A 206 -7.45 6.01 -6.47
CA LEU A 206 -7.08 4.66 -6.90
C LEU A 206 -8.20 3.94 -7.68
N LEU A 207 -9.39 4.54 -7.80
CA LEU A 207 -10.49 3.96 -8.59
C LEU A 207 -10.12 3.66 -10.05
N PRO A 208 -9.29 4.48 -10.74
CA PRO A 208 -8.85 4.16 -12.11
C PRO A 208 -8.08 2.84 -12.25
N LEU A 209 -7.60 2.25 -11.17
CA LEU A 209 -6.93 0.95 -11.17
C LEU A 209 -7.91 -0.22 -11.09
N LEU A 210 -9.18 0.04 -10.77
CA LEU A 210 -10.23 -0.96 -10.72
C LEU A 210 -10.78 -1.23 -12.12
N HIS A 211 -11.11 -2.48 -12.40
CA HIS A 211 -11.65 -2.89 -13.71
C HIS A 211 -12.56 -4.12 -13.56
N PRO A 212 -13.36 -4.46 -14.60
CA PRO A 212 -14.11 -5.71 -14.63
C PRO A 212 -13.21 -6.93 -14.37
N GLY A 213 -13.75 -7.92 -13.64
CA GLY A 213 -12.98 -9.10 -13.20
C GLY A 213 -12.32 -8.94 -11.83
N MET A 214 -12.44 -7.78 -11.19
CA MET A 214 -12.06 -7.56 -9.79
C MET A 214 -13.26 -7.62 -8.84
N LEU A 215 -13.01 -8.10 -7.63
CA LEU A 215 -13.90 -8.00 -6.46
C LEU A 215 -13.21 -7.17 -5.39
N VAL A 216 -13.76 -6.00 -5.10
CA VAL A 216 -13.21 -5.05 -4.14
C VAL A 216 -13.79 -5.32 -2.76
N LEU A 217 -12.93 -5.66 -1.79
CA LEU A 217 -13.30 -5.85 -0.40
C LEU A 217 -13.16 -4.51 0.35
N LEU A 218 -14.23 -4.05 0.95
CA LEU A 218 -14.33 -2.74 1.60
C LEU A 218 -14.68 -2.90 3.07
N ASP A 219 -14.00 -2.15 3.92
CA ASP A 219 -14.37 -2.09 5.32
C ASP A 219 -15.56 -1.13 5.57
N ARG A 220 -15.98 -1.05 6.83
CA ARG A 220 -17.09 -0.19 7.25
C ARG A 220 -16.85 1.31 7.01
N ALA A 221 -15.60 1.75 6.92
CA ALA A 221 -15.29 3.16 6.68
C ALA A 221 -15.72 3.62 5.28
N PHE A 222 -15.76 2.69 4.32
CA PHE A 222 -16.15 2.95 2.93
C PHE A 222 -17.66 2.82 2.68
N ASP A 223 -18.49 2.58 3.71
CA ASP A 223 -19.94 2.46 3.57
C ASP A 223 -20.61 3.83 3.39
N ALA A 224 -20.47 4.38 2.19
CA ALA A 224 -21.17 5.56 1.69
C ALA A 224 -21.70 5.27 0.28
N ASN A 225 -22.99 5.54 0.03
CA ASN A 225 -23.65 5.21 -1.24
C ASN A 225 -22.89 5.75 -2.45
N ALA A 226 -22.44 7.01 -2.40
CA ALA A 226 -21.67 7.63 -3.48
C ALA A 226 -20.39 6.84 -3.78
N PHE A 227 -19.61 6.45 -2.76
CA PHE A 227 -18.37 5.71 -2.96
C PHE A 227 -18.61 4.28 -3.48
N LEU A 228 -19.63 3.59 -2.97
CA LEU A 228 -20.02 2.26 -3.46
C LEU A 228 -20.46 2.33 -4.94
N GLY A 229 -21.23 3.38 -5.30
CA GLY A 229 -21.61 3.64 -6.68
C GLY A 229 -20.42 3.92 -7.59
N GLU A 230 -19.46 4.74 -7.14
CA GLU A 230 -18.22 5.03 -7.86
C GLU A 230 -17.37 3.77 -8.10
N VAL A 231 -17.25 2.89 -7.08
CA VAL A 231 -16.56 1.59 -7.23
C VAL A 231 -17.29 0.72 -8.27
N ALA A 232 -18.60 0.61 -8.18
CA ALA A 232 -19.40 -0.19 -9.13
C ALA A 232 -19.31 0.38 -10.56
N ALA A 233 -19.24 1.69 -10.72
CA ALA A 233 -19.11 2.36 -12.03
C ALA A 233 -17.79 2.02 -12.75
N THR A 234 -16.75 1.55 -12.04
CA THR A 234 -15.51 1.04 -12.67
C THR A 234 -15.70 -0.32 -13.36
N GLY A 235 -16.83 -0.96 -13.19
CA GLY A 235 -17.11 -2.33 -13.63
C GLY A 235 -16.60 -3.40 -12.67
N ALA A 236 -15.89 -3.04 -11.60
CA ALA A 236 -15.51 -3.97 -10.54
C ALA A 236 -16.72 -4.33 -9.68
N LEU A 237 -16.74 -5.57 -9.20
CA LEU A 237 -17.72 -5.99 -8.19
C LEU A 237 -17.23 -5.60 -6.80
N LEU A 238 -18.16 -5.42 -5.86
CA LEU A 238 -17.82 -5.03 -4.51
C LEU A 238 -18.42 -5.95 -3.44
N LEU A 239 -17.74 -5.99 -2.30
CA LEU A 239 -18.18 -6.62 -1.06
C LEU A 239 -17.78 -5.71 0.10
N ALA A 240 -18.74 -5.05 0.72
CA ALA A 240 -18.53 -4.05 1.76
C ALA A 240 -19.21 -4.47 3.07
N ARG A 241 -18.59 -4.13 4.21
CA ARG A 241 -19.28 -4.22 5.51
C ARG A 241 -20.12 -2.97 5.71
N ALA A 242 -21.41 -3.16 5.96
CA ALA A 242 -22.32 -2.07 6.27
C ALA A 242 -22.08 -1.48 7.66
N LYS A 243 -22.37 -0.20 7.82
CA LYS A 243 -22.50 0.45 9.13
C LYS A 243 -23.70 -0.12 9.87
N SER A 244 -23.63 -0.23 11.19
CA SER A 244 -24.74 -0.71 12.03
C SER A 244 -26.00 0.15 11.88
N THR A 245 -25.84 1.43 11.59
CA THR A 245 -26.92 2.40 11.38
C THR A 245 -27.60 2.30 10.01
N ARG A 246 -27.08 1.47 9.11
CA ARG A 246 -27.68 1.30 7.79
C ARG A 246 -28.83 0.30 7.86
N HIS A 247 -29.98 0.67 7.35
CA HIS A 247 -31.19 -0.14 7.26
C HIS A 247 -31.62 -0.26 5.79
N PRO A 248 -31.06 -1.25 5.03
CA PRO A 248 -31.44 -1.45 3.63
C PRO A 248 -32.89 -1.91 3.50
N TYR A 249 -33.58 -1.45 2.46
CA TYR A 249 -34.92 -1.97 2.12
C TYR A 249 -34.84 -3.39 1.61
N VAL A 250 -35.80 -4.21 1.95
CA VAL A 250 -35.96 -5.57 1.43
C VAL A 250 -36.84 -5.53 0.19
N LEU A 251 -36.24 -5.79 -0.98
CA LEU A 251 -36.98 -5.89 -2.26
C LEU A 251 -37.41 -7.31 -2.58
N GLY A 252 -36.68 -8.30 -2.09
CA GLY A 252 -37.01 -9.72 -2.28
C GLY A 252 -35.97 -10.61 -1.62
N HIS A 253 -36.40 -11.69 -1.02
CA HIS A 253 -35.54 -12.68 -0.40
C HIS A 253 -34.99 -13.67 -1.43
N LEU A 254 -33.76 -14.13 -1.20
CA LEU A 254 -33.11 -15.17 -1.99
C LEU A 254 -33.10 -16.50 -1.19
N PRO A 255 -33.00 -17.65 -1.89
CA PRO A 255 -33.06 -18.97 -1.22
C PRO A 255 -31.95 -19.23 -0.21
N ASP A 256 -30.83 -18.51 -0.28
CA ASP A 256 -29.70 -18.65 0.64
C ASP A 256 -29.78 -17.72 1.87
N GLY A 257 -30.95 -17.13 2.14
CA GLY A 257 -31.20 -16.25 3.27
C GLY A 257 -30.74 -14.80 3.08
N SER A 258 -30.12 -14.47 1.97
CA SER A 258 -29.81 -13.09 1.61
C SER A 258 -31.01 -12.39 0.96
N TYR A 259 -30.95 -11.07 0.78
CA TYR A 259 -32.03 -10.33 0.12
C TYR A 259 -31.48 -9.23 -0.81
N LEU A 260 -32.31 -8.83 -1.74
CA LEU A 260 -32.03 -7.76 -2.70
C LEU A 260 -32.41 -6.41 -2.11
N SER A 261 -31.64 -5.38 -2.45
CA SER A 261 -31.88 -4.00 -2.04
C SER A 261 -31.37 -3.02 -3.11
N HIS A 262 -31.59 -1.72 -2.87
CA HIS A 262 -31.07 -0.63 -3.67
C HIS A 262 -30.35 0.40 -2.79
N LEU A 263 -29.25 0.95 -3.30
CA LEU A 263 -28.50 2.06 -2.70
C LEU A 263 -28.32 3.15 -3.76
N ASP A 264 -29.15 4.19 -3.73
CA ASP A 264 -29.11 5.29 -4.71
C ASP A 264 -29.02 4.83 -6.18
N GLY A 265 -29.92 3.89 -6.54
CA GLY A 265 -29.95 3.31 -7.90
C GLY A 265 -29.03 2.11 -8.12
N LEU A 266 -28.05 1.88 -7.27
CA LEU A 266 -27.21 0.68 -7.34
C LEU A 266 -27.94 -0.53 -6.77
N LYS A 267 -28.21 -1.53 -7.61
CA LYS A 267 -28.74 -2.82 -7.16
C LYS A 267 -27.68 -3.56 -6.33
N VAL A 268 -28.07 -3.99 -5.13
CA VAL A 268 -27.17 -4.71 -4.22
C VAL A 268 -27.87 -5.90 -3.62
N ARG A 269 -27.08 -6.86 -3.19
CA ARG A 269 -27.51 -7.99 -2.38
C ARG A 269 -26.96 -7.79 -0.97
N ILE A 270 -27.83 -7.99 0.01
CA ILE A 270 -27.49 -7.85 1.43
C ILE A 270 -27.42 -9.26 2.05
N ILE A 271 -26.34 -9.52 2.77
CA ILE A 271 -26.13 -10.76 3.51
C ILE A 271 -26.00 -10.41 4.98
N GLU A 272 -26.91 -10.92 5.80
CA GLU A 272 -26.81 -10.80 7.26
C GLU A 272 -26.01 -11.98 7.80
N ALA A 273 -25.00 -11.69 8.59
CA ALA A 273 -24.14 -12.69 9.17
C ALA A 273 -24.06 -12.53 10.68
N THR A 274 -24.15 -13.62 11.39
CA THR A 274 -23.90 -13.69 12.82
C THR A 274 -22.66 -14.51 13.05
N LEU A 275 -21.65 -13.91 13.65
CA LEU A 275 -20.41 -14.55 14.03
C LEU A 275 -20.47 -14.90 15.51
N THR A 276 -20.23 -16.16 15.84
CA THR A 276 -20.03 -16.59 17.22
C THR A 276 -18.56 -16.95 17.40
N MET A 277 -17.86 -16.17 18.20
CA MET A 277 -16.47 -16.46 18.59
C MET A 277 -16.47 -17.10 19.96
N THR A 278 -15.77 -18.22 20.10
CA THR A 278 -15.56 -18.87 21.39
C THR A 278 -14.13 -18.60 21.84
N GLY A 279 -13.95 -17.89 22.95
CA GLY A 279 -12.66 -17.65 23.56
C GLY A 279 -12.02 -18.94 24.10
N ALA A 280 -10.72 -18.93 24.33
CA ALA A 280 -10.01 -20.06 24.97
C ALA A 280 -10.51 -20.34 26.41
N ASP A 281 -11.13 -19.37 27.04
CA ASP A 281 -11.79 -19.45 28.35
C ASP A 281 -13.26 -19.95 28.28
N GLY A 282 -13.73 -20.34 27.10
CA GLY A 282 -15.11 -20.77 26.87
C GLY A 282 -16.12 -19.62 26.72
N SER A 283 -15.69 -18.37 26.85
CA SER A 283 -16.55 -17.21 26.61
C SER A 283 -17.03 -17.17 25.16
N ARG A 284 -18.31 -16.81 24.96
CA ARG A 284 -18.90 -16.69 23.62
C ARG A 284 -19.27 -15.25 23.35
N VAL A 285 -18.62 -14.66 22.35
CA VAL A 285 -18.97 -13.34 21.83
C VAL A 285 -19.72 -13.52 20.52
N ARG A 286 -20.94 -12.94 20.45
CA ARG A 286 -21.76 -12.94 19.25
C ARG A 286 -21.76 -11.54 18.65
N ASP A 287 -21.31 -11.40 17.41
CA ASP A 287 -21.34 -10.15 16.62
C ASP A 287 -22.20 -10.37 15.38
N SER A 288 -23.12 -9.46 15.12
CA SER A 288 -23.96 -9.50 13.93
C SER A 288 -23.63 -8.32 13.04
N TYR A 289 -23.43 -8.58 11.77
CA TYR A 289 -23.12 -7.55 10.79
C TYR A 289 -23.76 -7.84 9.43
N ARG A 290 -23.85 -6.81 8.61
CA ARG A 290 -24.37 -6.91 7.26
C ARG A 290 -23.26 -6.69 6.25
N LEU A 291 -23.30 -7.47 5.19
CA LEU A 291 -22.48 -7.29 3.99
C LEU A 291 -23.34 -6.78 2.86
N ILE A 292 -22.83 -5.81 2.13
CA ILE A 292 -23.40 -5.25 0.91
C ILE A 292 -22.55 -5.75 -0.24
N THR A 293 -23.16 -6.32 -1.27
CA THR A 293 -22.39 -6.82 -2.42
C THR A 293 -23.15 -6.64 -3.74
N THR A 294 -22.40 -6.51 -4.82
CA THR A 294 -22.92 -6.59 -6.18
C THR A 294 -22.82 -7.99 -6.78
N LEU A 295 -22.45 -9.02 -5.99
CA LEU A 295 -22.50 -10.43 -6.35
C LEU A 295 -23.95 -10.94 -6.30
N MET A 296 -24.69 -10.74 -7.38
CA MET A 296 -26.15 -10.96 -7.40
C MET A 296 -26.53 -12.43 -7.50
N ASP A 297 -25.73 -13.25 -8.16
CA ASP A 297 -25.98 -14.67 -8.34
C ASP A 297 -25.70 -15.47 -7.06
N HIS A 298 -26.74 -15.77 -6.28
CA HIS A 298 -26.64 -16.51 -5.04
C HIS A 298 -26.23 -17.98 -5.23
N ARG A 299 -26.42 -18.56 -6.41
CA ARG A 299 -25.98 -19.94 -6.71
C ARG A 299 -24.48 -20.01 -6.94
N ARG A 300 -23.96 -19.07 -7.72
CA ARG A 300 -22.51 -18.95 -7.97
C ARG A 300 -21.74 -18.43 -6.75
N PHE A 301 -22.36 -17.55 -5.97
CA PHE A 301 -21.78 -16.90 -4.79
C PHE A 301 -22.69 -17.09 -3.56
N PRO A 302 -22.77 -18.30 -2.98
CA PRO A 302 -23.62 -18.55 -1.81
C PRO A 302 -23.24 -17.67 -0.63
N ALA A 303 -24.25 -17.20 0.14
CA ALA A 303 -24.04 -16.31 1.27
C ALA A 303 -22.94 -16.79 2.26
N PRO A 304 -22.89 -18.09 2.65
CA PRO A 304 -21.82 -18.55 3.55
C PRO A 304 -20.41 -18.43 2.97
N ALA A 305 -20.25 -18.61 1.65
CA ALA A 305 -18.95 -18.48 0.98
C ALA A 305 -18.50 -17.01 0.93
N VAL A 306 -19.44 -16.09 0.66
CA VAL A 306 -19.16 -14.63 0.67
C VAL A 306 -18.79 -14.13 2.07
N VAL A 307 -19.50 -14.62 3.11
CA VAL A 307 -19.18 -14.31 4.52
C VAL A 307 -17.77 -14.82 4.87
N ARG A 308 -17.41 -16.04 4.48
CA ARG A 308 -16.08 -16.60 4.71
C ARG A 308 -14.99 -15.76 4.03
N LEU A 309 -15.19 -15.41 2.76
CA LEU A 309 -14.27 -14.54 2.04
C LEU A 309 -14.06 -13.21 2.77
N TYR A 310 -15.14 -12.59 3.26
CA TYR A 310 -15.01 -11.34 3.99
C TYR A 310 -14.23 -11.49 5.28
N HIS A 311 -14.33 -12.65 5.96
CA HIS A 311 -13.52 -12.94 7.16
C HIS A 311 -12.04 -13.13 6.85
N GLU A 312 -11.70 -13.75 5.73
CA GLU A 312 -10.31 -13.89 5.29
C GLU A 312 -9.61 -12.51 5.11
N ARG A 313 -10.38 -11.45 4.86
CA ARG A 313 -9.86 -10.06 4.89
C ARG A 313 -9.27 -9.67 6.25
N TRP A 314 -9.83 -10.17 7.36
CA TRP A 314 -9.29 -9.92 8.72
C TRP A 314 -7.88 -10.51 8.92
N GLU A 315 -7.59 -11.61 8.30
CA GLU A 315 -6.22 -12.17 8.30
C GLU A 315 -5.25 -11.24 7.56
N ILE A 316 -5.75 -10.51 6.55
CA ILE A 316 -4.97 -9.48 5.87
C ILE A 316 -4.69 -8.32 6.83
N GLU A 317 -5.65 -7.86 7.62
CA GLU A 317 -5.44 -6.79 8.62
C GLU A 317 -4.50 -7.22 9.75
N ILE A 318 -4.58 -8.46 10.22
CA ILE A 318 -3.61 -9.02 11.18
C ILE A 318 -2.22 -9.09 10.55
N GLY A 319 -2.12 -9.48 9.29
CA GLY A 319 -0.90 -9.38 8.51
C GLY A 319 -0.39 -7.93 8.44
N HIS A 320 -1.27 -6.94 8.27
CA HIS A 320 -0.93 -5.51 8.26
C HIS A 320 -0.48 -4.98 9.64
N ARG A 321 -0.97 -5.51 10.75
CA ARG A 321 -0.37 -5.25 12.07
C ARG A 321 1.08 -5.72 12.15
N TRP A 322 1.36 -6.85 11.56
CA TRP A 322 2.72 -7.40 11.41
C TRP A 322 3.56 -6.52 10.48
N TYR A 323 2.97 -6.03 9.37
CA TYR A 323 3.56 -5.07 8.44
C TYR A 323 3.86 -3.70 9.06
N ARG A 324 3.04 -3.23 10.00
CA ARG A 324 3.33 -1.97 10.75
C ARG A 324 4.59 -2.08 11.61
N SER A 325 4.92 -3.27 12.07
CA SER A 325 6.09 -3.50 12.93
C SER A 325 7.32 -4.08 12.22
N SER A 326 7.18 -4.78 11.10
CA SER A 326 8.23 -5.67 10.63
C SER A 326 8.42 -5.76 9.10
N CYS A 327 7.63 -5.13 8.23
CA CYS A 327 7.65 -5.54 6.84
C CYS A 327 8.19 -4.57 5.80
N ALA A 328 9.01 -5.14 4.90
CA ALA A 328 9.69 -4.50 3.78
C ALA A 328 8.75 -3.76 2.79
N ALA A 329 7.55 -4.26 2.50
CA ALA A 329 6.65 -3.62 1.52
C ALA A 329 6.07 -2.29 2.02
N PHE A 330 5.61 -2.20 3.28
CA PHE A 330 5.21 -0.93 3.88
C PHE A 330 6.42 -0.04 4.20
N SER A 331 7.56 -0.65 4.51
CA SER A 331 8.83 0.04 4.62
C SER A 331 9.26 0.64 3.28
N TRP A 332 9.02 -0.08 2.20
CA TRP A 332 9.22 0.38 0.83
C TRP A 332 8.33 1.59 0.53
N LEU A 333 7.04 1.47 0.80
CA LEU A 333 6.09 2.57 0.66
C LEU A 333 6.41 3.75 1.61
N ARG A 334 6.83 3.47 2.86
CA ARG A 334 7.38 4.51 3.77
C ARG A 334 8.60 5.20 3.19
N SER A 335 9.42 4.52 2.38
CA SER A 335 10.56 5.14 1.74
C SER A 335 10.16 6.06 0.61
N PHE A 336 9.18 5.66 -0.21
CA PHE A 336 8.57 6.56 -1.18
C PHE A 336 7.99 7.78 -0.48
N VAL A 337 7.24 7.57 0.60
CA VAL A 337 6.63 8.62 1.41
C VAL A 337 7.67 9.48 2.12
N VAL A 338 8.59 8.89 2.89
CA VAL A 338 9.59 9.63 3.69
C VAL A 338 10.65 10.25 2.80
N ALA A 339 11.04 9.62 1.70
CA ALA A 339 11.89 10.23 0.70
C ALA A 339 11.19 11.44 0.08
N GLY A 340 9.95 11.31 -0.38
CA GLY A 340 9.17 12.42 -0.91
C GLY A 340 9.05 13.59 0.08
N PHE A 341 8.67 13.33 1.33
CA PHE A 341 8.37 14.36 2.32
C PHE A 341 9.56 15.12 2.89
N ARG A 342 10.69 14.48 3.08
CA ARG A 342 11.89 15.23 3.51
C ARG A 342 12.48 16.10 2.42
N PHE A 343 12.04 15.97 1.17
CA PHE A 343 12.52 16.71 0.01
C PHE A 343 11.98 18.11 -0.15
N LEU A 344 10.85 18.39 0.43
CA LEU A 344 10.21 19.69 0.23
C LEU A 344 10.91 20.87 0.93
N ARG A 345 12.22 20.97 0.87
CA ARG A 345 13.00 22.20 1.10
C ARG A 345 13.24 22.92 -0.23
N CYS A 346 12.19 23.39 -0.93
CA CYS A 346 12.34 24.40 -1.99
C CYS A 346 12.01 25.80 -1.46
N PRO A 347 12.55 26.88 -2.02
CA PRO A 347 12.19 28.26 -1.64
C PRO A 347 10.70 28.54 -1.87
N ALA A 348 10.15 29.49 -1.14
CA ALA A 348 8.71 29.79 -1.07
C ALA A 348 8.00 30.04 -2.42
N GLY A 349 8.72 30.32 -3.51
CA GLY A 349 8.15 30.53 -4.84
C GLY A 349 7.81 29.26 -5.63
N ALA A 350 8.43 28.12 -5.34
CA ALA A 350 8.21 26.89 -6.08
C ALA A 350 7.01 26.05 -5.58
N ALA A 351 6.38 26.46 -4.48
CA ALA A 351 5.24 25.73 -3.89
C ALA A 351 3.97 25.82 -4.74
N VAL A 352 3.82 26.85 -5.56
CA VAL A 352 2.68 27.03 -6.47
C VAL A 352 2.83 26.19 -7.72
N GLU A 353 4.06 26.04 -8.23
CA GLU A 353 4.34 25.20 -9.40
C GLU A 353 4.31 23.70 -9.07
N ALA A 354 4.71 23.31 -7.85
CA ALA A 354 4.60 21.91 -7.42
C ALA A 354 3.14 21.42 -7.31
N ARG A 355 2.18 22.33 -7.03
CA ARG A 355 0.75 22.01 -7.09
C ARG A 355 0.25 21.78 -8.51
N ARG A 356 0.83 22.44 -9.52
CA ARG A 356 0.44 22.30 -10.93
C ARG A 356 1.14 21.12 -11.62
N ALA A 357 2.31 20.74 -11.16
CA ALA A 357 3.12 19.69 -11.79
C ALA A 357 2.85 18.28 -11.27
N CYS A 358 2.09 18.11 -10.18
CA CYS A 358 1.84 16.78 -9.61
C CYS A 358 0.43 16.66 -9.03
N PRO A 359 -0.61 16.33 -9.85
CA PRO A 359 -1.99 16.18 -9.39
C PRO A 359 -2.16 15.08 -8.31
N ALA A 360 -1.23 14.16 -8.17
CA ALA A 360 -1.23 13.15 -7.10
C ALA A 360 -0.78 13.71 -5.74
N PHE A 361 -0.33 14.97 -5.69
CA PHE A 361 0.08 15.68 -4.48
C PHE A 361 -0.75 16.95 -4.22
N ALA A 362 -1.77 17.22 -5.04
CA ALA A 362 -2.74 18.28 -4.85
C ALA A 362 -4.01 17.74 -4.17
#